data_9901957768586b03fcc716707d1cb6c7
#
_entry.id   9901957768586b03fcc716707d1cb6c7
#
_cell.length_a   1.000
_cell.length_b   1.000
_cell.length_c   1.000
_cell.angle_alpha   90.00
_cell.angle_beta   90.00
_cell.angle_gamma   90.00
#
_symmetry.space_group_name_H-M   'P 1'
#
loop_
_entity.id
_entity.type
_entity.pdbx_description
1 polymer ?
#
loop_
_entity_poly.entity_id
_entity_poly.type
_entity_poly.pdbx_seq_one_letter_code
_entity_poly.pdbx_strand_id
1 'polypeptide(L)'
;MKYLYYIYQLFVAFPITIIVTIVITTLICLCCLLGGGDKPIYYLGKWWGWAVIRAFLLPVTVEGRENIAKGQSYVFIANHQGSFDIFLLYGFLGREFKWMMKEGIKKIPFVGFACKMSKQIFVDKSGPSKVKETIDQARETLAGGTSMVVFPEGSRTFDGKMIPFKKGAFLLADELQLPVVPITINGPFKVMPRTKDWHFANWHPLRVTIHQPIYPVDKGPRNIITITRQSFDSVQSALEE
;
A
#
# COMPACT_ATOMS: atom_id res chain seq x y z
N MET A 1 4.37 29.81 -11.76
CA MET A 1 3.48 28.85 -11.07
C MET A 1 4.29 27.82 -10.23
N LYS A 2 5.35 27.23 -10.73
CA LYS A 2 6.14 26.21 -10.00
C LYS A 2 6.68 26.69 -8.64
N TYR A 3 7.30 27.85 -8.57
CA TYR A 3 7.84 28.42 -7.33
C TYR A 3 6.76 28.76 -6.29
N LEU A 4 5.59 29.23 -6.74
CA LEU A 4 4.44 29.47 -5.86
C LEU A 4 3.93 28.18 -5.23
N TYR A 5 3.92 27.08 -6.00
CA TYR A 5 3.57 25.76 -5.48
C TYR A 5 4.60 25.23 -4.49
N TYR A 6 5.89 25.52 -4.65
CA TYR A 6 6.93 25.16 -3.68
C TYR A 6 6.79 25.95 -2.37
N ILE A 7 6.50 27.25 -2.45
CA ILE A 7 6.19 28.07 -1.27
C ILE A 7 4.96 27.51 -0.55
N TYR A 8 3.89 27.20 -1.29
CA TYR A 8 2.71 26.53 -0.73
C TYR A 8 3.04 25.21 -0.04
N GLN A 9 3.86 24.37 -0.64
CA GLN A 9 4.26 23.10 -0.01
C GLN A 9 5.01 23.33 1.29
N LEU A 10 5.95 24.29 1.32
CA LEU A 10 6.76 24.57 2.50
C LEU A 10 5.91 25.05 3.67
N PHE A 11 4.98 25.98 3.42
CA PHE A 11 4.24 26.65 4.49
C PHE A 11 2.85 26.03 4.75
N VAL A 12 2.34 25.19 3.86
CA VAL A 12 0.99 24.62 3.99
C VAL A 12 1.03 23.09 3.91
N ALA A 13 1.46 22.51 2.78
CA ALA A 13 1.30 21.08 2.54
C ALA A 13 2.16 20.22 3.49
N PHE A 14 3.44 20.55 3.68
CA PHE A 14 4.31 19.82 4.60
C PHE A 14 3.90 19.99 6.08
N PRO A 15 3.64 21.21 6.60
CA PRO A 15 3.11 21.37 7.96
C PRO A 15 1.81 20.60 8.20
N ILE A 16 0.85 20.67 7.30
CA ILE A 16 -0.40 19.88 7.38
C ILE A 16 -0.08 18.39 7.42
N THR A 17 0.79 17.89 6.52
CA THR A 17 1.17 16.47 6.49
C THR A 17 1.78 16.01 7.81
N ILE A 18 2.67 16.80 8.40
CA ILE A 18 3.30 16.49 9.69
C ILE A 18 2.24 16.46 10.80
N ILE A 19 1.42 17.50 10.91
CA ILE A 19 0.38 17.61 11.95
C ILE A 19 -0.61 16.45 11.82
N VAL A 20 -1.14 16.21 10.61
CA VAL A 20 -2.10 15.14 10.37
C VAL A 20 -1.47 13.77 10.67
N THR A 21 -0.20 13.56 10.33
CA THR A 21 0.49 12.30 10.65
C THR A 21 0.59 12.09 12.15
N ILE A 22 1.00 13.11 12.93
CA ILE A 22 1.10 13.00 14.39
C ILE A 22 -0.28 12.75 15.00
N VAL A 23 -1.30 13.51 14.60
CA VAL A 23 -2.66 13.38 15.12
C VAL A 23 -3.21 11.99 14.82
N ILE A 24 -3.17 11.55 13.57
CA ILE A 24 -3.74 10.26 13.16
C ILE A 24 -3.00 9.08 13.79
N THR A 25 -1.66 9.12 13.85
CA THR A 25 -0.91 8.04 14.52
C THR A 25 -1.20 7.97 16.01
N THR A 26 -1.37 9.11 16.68
CA THR A 26 -1.81 9.17 18.08
C THR A 26 -3.21 8.59 18.25
N LEU A 27 -4.16 8.98 17.40
CA LEU A 27 -5.53 8.45 17.44
C LEU A 27 -5.57 6.94 17.17
N ILE A 28 -4.75 6.42 16.25
CA ILE A 28 -4.62 4.97 16.01
C ILE A 28 -4.12 4.27 17.27
N CYS A 29 -3.09 4.81 17.93
CA CYS A 29 -2.56 4.23 19.17
C CYS A 29 -3.59 4.23 20.29
N LEU A 30 -4.30 5.35 20.49
CA LEU A 30 -5.37 5.45 21.49
C LEU A 30 -6.51 4.47 21.18
N CYS A 31 -6.95 4.39 19.92
CA CYS A 31 -7.96 3.44 19.48
C CYS A 31 -7.55 1.99 19.80
N CYS A 32 -6.28 1.62 19.51
CA CYS A 32 -5.77 0.30 19.84
C CYS A 32 -5.74 0.03 21.36
N LEU A 33 -5.32 1.01 22.16
CA LEU A 33 -5.28 0.88 23.63
C LEU A 33 -6.67 0.73 24.25
N LEU A 34 -7.69 1.35 23.65
CA LEU A 34 -9.07 1.24 24.06
C LEU A 34 -9.78 -0.01 23.51
N GLY A 35 -9.06 -0.94 22.89
CA GLY A 35 -9.63 -2.16 22.31
C GLY A 35 -10.39 -1.94 21.01
N GLY A 36 -10.15 -0.82 20.33
CA GLY A 36 -10.75 -0.51 19.02
C GLY A 36 -10.37 -1.55 17.97
N GLY A 37 -11.37 -1.99 17.20
CA GLY A 37 -11.20 -2.98 16.14
C GLY A 37 -10.51 -2.42 14.88
N ASP A 38 -10.32 -3.28 13.89
CA ASP A 38 -9.61 -2.95 12.65
C ASP A 38 -10.30 -1.86 11.81
N LYS A 39 -11.62 -1.82 11.83
CA LYS A 39 -12.42 -0.85 11.08
C LYS A 39 -12.13 0.61 11.43
N PRO A 40 -12.23 1.07 12.69
CA PRO A 40 -11.88 2.43 13.07
C PRO A 40 -10.43 2.78 12.68
N ILE A 41 -9.50 1.85 12.92
CA ILE A 41 -8.08 2.03 12.60
C ILE A 41 -7.88 2.24 11.09
N TYR A 42 -8.55 1.45 10.25
CA TYR A 42 -8.51 1.63 8.80
C TYR A 42 -9.05 3.00 8.38
N TYR A 43 -10.18 3.45 8.95
CA TYR A 43 -10.75 4.76 8.60
C TYR A 43 -9.83 5.91 8.98
N LEU A 44 -9.14 5.83 10.12
CA LEU A 44 -8.11 6.80 10.49
C LEU A 44 -6.98 6.83 9.45
N GLY A 45 -6.47 5.67 9.03
CA GLY A 45 -5.47 5.57 7.96
C GLY A 45 -5.99 6.11 6.61
N LYS A 46 -7.26 5.84 6.28
CA LYS A 46 -7.93 6.38 5.09
C LYS A 46 -7.98 7.92 5.12
N TRP A 47 -8.39 8.51 6.23
CA TRP A 47 -8.40 9.96 6.40
C TRP A 47 -7.01 10.57 6.31
N TRP A 48 -6.00 9.90 6.88
CA TRP A 48 -4.60 10.31 6.75
C TRP A 48 -4.16 10.36 5.28
N GLY A 49 -4.35 9.28 4.53
CA GLY A 49 -3.97 9.23 3.12
C GLY A 49 -4.72 10.27 2.28
N TRP A 50 -6.04 10.38 2.49
CA TRP A 50 -6.87 11.38 1.82
C TRP A 50 -6.41 12.81 2.11
N ALA A 51 -6.18 13.17 3.39
CA ALA A 51 -5.78 14.50 3.80
C ALA A 51 -4.42 14.90 3.21
N VAL A 52 -3.44 13.99 3.20
CA VAL A 52 -2.13 14.26 2.60
C VAL A 52 -2.25 14.52 1.10
N ILE A 53 -2.94 13.67 0.35
CA ILE A 53 -3.14 13.87 -1.09
C ILE A 53 -3.81 15.22 -1.37
N ARG A 54 -4.83 15.58 -0.58
CA ARG A 54 -5.55 16.87 -0.72
C ARG A 54 -4.69 18.06 -0.30
N ALA A 55 -3.84 17.92 0.72
CA ALA A 55 -2.90 18.96 1.11
C ALA A 55 -1.92 19.31 -0.03
N PHE A 56 -1.54 18.33 -0.86
CA PHE A 56 -0.72 18.57 -2.05
C PHE A 56 -1.53 18.93 -3.30
N LEU A 57 -2.85 19.13 -3.21
CA LEU A 57 -3.74 19.50 -4.30
C LEU A 57 -3.69 18.53 -5.50
N LEU A 58 -3.41 17.25 -5.25
CA LEU A 58 -3.28 16.25 -6.29
C LEU A 58 -4.65 15.66 -6.64
N PRO A 59 -5.07 15.73 -7.91
CA PRO A 59 -6.30 15.08 -8.37
C PRO A 59 -6.09 13.55 -8.44
N VAL A 60 -7.14 12.79 -8.08
CA VAL A 60 -7.10 11.33 -8.05
C VAL A 60 -8.26 10.76 -8.85
N THR A 61 -7.96 9.82 -9.73
CA THR A 61 -8.93 8.97 -10.42
C THR A 61 -8.76 7.52 -9.99
N VAL A 62 -9.86 6.83 -9.72
CA VAL A 62 -9.85 5.40 -9.38
C VAL A 62 -10.83 4.66 -10.28
N GLU A 63 -10.34 3.64 -10.97
CA GLU A 63 -11.09 2.82 -11.92
C GLU A 63 -11.08 1.36 -11.45
N GLY A 64 -12.10 0.57 -11.82
CA GLY A 64 -12.15 -0.87 -11.56
C GLY A 64 -12.60 -1.24 -10.14
N ARG A 65 -13.24 -0.36 -9.38
CA ARG A 65 -13.76 -0.71 -8.04
C ARG A 65 -14.83 -1.79 -8.06
N GLU A 66 -15.55 -1.89 -9.15
CA GLU A 66 -16.56 -2.91 -9.43
C GLU A 66 -15.95 -4.32 -9.53
N ASN A 67 -14.66 -4.45 -9.77
CA ASN A 67 -13.95 -5.72 -9.87
C ASN A 67 -13.79 -6.44 -8.52
N ILE A 68 -13.97 -5.73 -7.41
CA ILE A 68 -13.77 -6.28 -6.05
C ILE A 68 -15.09 -6.43 -5.30
N ALA A 69 -15.49 -7.68 -5.03
CA ALA A 69 -16.70 -8.00 -4.30
C ALA A 69 -16.61 -7.60 -2.83
N LYS A 70 -17.73 -7.16 -2.23
CA LYS A 70 -17.82 -6.85 -0.80
C LYS A 70 -17.70 -8.13 0.04
N GLY A 71 -17.06 -8.02 1.21
CA GLY A 71 -16.95 -9.14 2.16
C GLY A 71 -15.89 -10.19 1.83
N GLN A 72 -15.25 -10.12 0.68
CA GLN A 72 -14.17 -11.03 0.29
C GLN A 72 -12.80 -10.44 0.64
N SER A 73 -11.90 -11.27 1.18
CA SER A 73 -10.49 -10.92 1.37
C SER A 73 -9.71 -11.07 0.07
N TYR A 74 -8.77 -10.15 -0.15
CA TYR A 74 -7.90 -10.12 -1.31
C TYR A 74 -6.46 -9.85 -0.92
N VAL A 75 -5.53 -10.33 -1.73
CA VAL A 75 -4.14 -9.88 -1.74
C VAL A 75 -4.00 -8.85 -2.86
N PHE A 76 -4.07 -7.58 -2.52
CA PHE A 76 -3.81 -6.49 -3.46
C PHE A 76 -2.30 -6.36 -3.68
N ILE A 77 -1.89 -6.41 -4.94
CA ILE A 77 -0.50 -6.17 -5.33
C ILE A 77 -0.43 -4.94 -6.23
N ALA A 78 0.51 -4.06 -5.95
CA ALA A 78 0.66 -2.82 -6.72
C ALA A 78 2.12 -2.56 -7.09
N ASN A 79 2.36 -1.86 -8.20
CA ASN A 79 3.67 -1.28 -8.50
C ASN A 79 4.03 -0.17 -7.50
N HIS A 80 5.32 0.09 -7.30
CA HIS A 80 5.80 1.02 -6.28
C HIS A 80 6.66 2.14 -6.90
N GLN A 81 6.00 3.24 -7.23
CA GLN A 81 6.60 4.35 -7.95
C GLN A 81 7.15 5.46 -7.05
N GLY A 82 6.47 5.79 -5.96
CA GLY A 82 6.83 6.95 -5.16
C GLY A 82 6.35 6.89 -3.71
N SER A 83 6.65 7.95 -2.95
CA SER A 83 6.20 8.06 -1.57
C SER A 83 4.68 8.26 -1.46
N PHE A 84 4.05 8.80 -2.51
CA PHE A 84 2.62 9.05 -2.56
C PHE A 84 1.77 7.80 -2.77
N ASP A 85 2.35 6.66 -3.16
CA ASP A 85 1.63 5.39 -3.34
C ASP A 85 0.89 4.96 -2.07
N ILE A 86 1.51 5.16 -0.91
CA ILE A 86 0.94 4.77 0.40
C ILE A 86 -0.29 5.61 0.71
N PHE A 87 -0.19 6.94 0.57
CA PHE A 87 -1.30 7.86 0.80
C PHE A 87 -2.44 7.63 -0.19
N LEU A 88 -2.09 7.34 -1.45
CA LEU A 88 -3.03 7.09 -2.52
C LEU A 88 -3.86 5.84 -2.26
N LEU A 89 -3.23 4.72 -1.93
CA LEU A 89 -3.95 3.47 -1.64
C LEU A 89 -4.75 3.57 -0.34
N TYR A 90 -4.21 4.13 0.74
CA TYR A 90 -4.99 4.34 1.96
C TYR A 90 -6.21 5.21 1.73
N GLY A 91 -6.02 6.37 1.11
CA GLY A 91 -7.09 7.35 0.93
C GLY A 91 -8.17 6.94 -0.07
N PHE A 92 -7.80 6.17 -1.10
CA PHE A 92 -8.64 6.06 -2.29
C PHE A 92 -8.97 4.64 -2.77
N LEU A 93 -8.30 3.59 -2.28
CA LEU A 93 -8.63 2.20 -2.66
C LEU A 93 -10.08 1.82 -2.29
N GLY A 94 -10.58 2.34 -1.16
CA GLY A 94 -11.97 2.14 -0.76
C GLY A 94 -12.25 0.74 -0.18
N ARG A 95 -11.23 0.03 0.27
CA ARG A 95 -11.32 -1.31 0.85
C ARG A 95 -10.49 -1.39 2.12
N GLU A 96 -11.00 -2.06 3.16
CA GLU A 96 -10.24 -2.34 4.37
C GLU A 96 -9.08 -3.27 4.07
N PHE A 97 -7.88 -2.91 4.54
CA PHE A 97 -6.69 -3.73 4.33
C PHE A 97 -5.63 -3.49 5.41
N LYS A 98 -4.70 -4.44 5.50
CA LYS A 98 -3.45 -4.34 6.24
C LYS A 98 -2.29 -4.28 5.25
N TRP A 99 -1.26 -3.52 5.60
CA TRP A 99 -0.04 -3.50 4.82
C TRP A 99 0.83 -4.71 5.12
N MET A 100 1.39 -5.31 4.09
CA MET A 100 2.55 -6.17 4.21
C MET A 100 3.81 -5.34 3.98
N MET A 101 4.63 -5.20 5.01
CA MET A 101 5.76 -4.26 5.01
C MET A 101 7.04 -4.87 5.58
N LYS A 102 8.18 -4.21 5.31
CA LYS A 102 9.48 -4.64 5.83
C LYS A 102 9.57 -4.37 7.34
N GLU A 103 10.24 -5.26 8.07
CA GLU A 103 10.53 -5.13 9.51
C GLU A 103 11.13 -3.78 9.89
N GLY A 104 11.99 -3.22 9.02
CA GLY A 104 12.64 -1.91 9.25
C GLY A 104 11.68 -0.73 9.44
N ILE A 105 10.42 -0.83 8.99
CA ILE A 105 9.40 0.21 9.19
C ILE A 105 9.09 0.42 10.68
N LYS A 106 9.22 -0.62 11.51
CA LYS A 106 9.04 -0.53 12.97
C LYS A 106 9.93 0.54 13.64
N LYS A 107 11.06 0.89 13.00
CA LYS A 107 12.03 1.86 13.51
C LYS A 107 11.66 3.33 13.23
N ILE A 108 10.64 3.59 12.39
CA ILE A 108 10.20 4.94 12.06
C ILE A 108 9.42 5.50 13.26
N PRO A 109 9.84 6.63 13.85
CA PRO A 109 9.14 7.23 14.98
C PRO A 109 7.64 7.46 14.67
N PHE A 110 6.79 7.30 15.68
CA PHE A 110 5.33 7.40 15.61
C PHE A 110 4.69 6.39 14.64
N VAL A 111 5.07 6.41 13.35
CA VAL A 111 4.50 5.54 12.30
C VAL A 111 4.77 4.07 12.59
N GLY A 112 6.00 3.69 12.93
CA GLY A 112 6.37 2.31 13.23
C GLY A 112 5.62 1.75 14.44
N PHE A 113 5.44 2.59 15.46
CA PHE A 113 4.67 2.23 16.65
C PHE A 113 3.19 2.04 16.30
N ALA A 114 2.56 2.97 15.57
CA ALA A 114 1.19 2.86 15.12
C ALA A 114 0.97 1.61 14.23
N CYS A 115 1.90 1.31 13.32
CA CYS A 115 1.85 0.11 12.48
C CYS A 115 1.91 -1.18 13.32
N LYS A 116 2.74 -1.22 14.38
CA LYS A 116 2.79 -2.35 15.31
C LYS A 116 1.48 -2.50 16.07
N MET A 117 0.98 -1.43 16.67
CA MET A 117 -0.26 -1.42 17.44
C MET A 117 -1.48 -1.83 16.57
N SER A 118 -1.52 -1.37 15.32
CA SER A 118 -2.59 -1.67 14.36
C SER A 118 -2.44 -3.03 13.67
N LYS A 119 -1.54 -3.90 14.16
CA LYS A 119 -1.33 -5.28 13.66
C LYS A 119 -1.08 -5.33 12.15
N GLN A 120 -0.23 -4.42 11.62
CA GLN A 120 0.24 -4.55 10.25
C GLN A 120 1.14 -5.78 10.10
N ILE A 121 1.19 -6.39 8.91
CA ILE A 121 1.95 -7.62 8.66
C ILE A 121 3.40 -7.26 8.35
N PHE A 122 4.31 -7.62 9.25
CA PHE A 122 5.74 -7.37 9.06
C PHE A 122 6.44 -8.61 8.52
N VAL A 123 7.19 -8.43 7.43
CA VAL A 123 7.95 -9.51 6.81
C VAL A 123 9.36 -9.53 7.38
N ASP A 124 9.67 -10.60 8.10
CA ASP A 124 11.02 -10.98 8.49
C ASP A 124 11.51 -12.13 7.58
N LYS A 125 12.66 -11.91 6.93
CA LYS A 125 13.28 -12.88 6.01
C LYS A 125 14.50 -13.56 6.61
N SER A 126 14.72 -13.46 7.91
CA SER A 126 15.93 -13.97 8.59
C SER A 126 15.99 -15.50 8.67
N GLY A 127 14.91 -16.20 8.35
CA GLY A 127 14.91 -17.66 8.30
C GLY A 127 13.53 -18.26 8.01
N PRO A 128 13.47 -19.58 7.74
CA PRO A 128 12.21 -20.28 7.40
C PRO A 128 11.14 -20.19 8.50
N SER A 129 11.54 -20.25 9.78
CA SER A 129 10.61 -20.07 10.91
C SER A 129 9.94 -18.72 10.92
N LYS A 130 10.67 -17.65 10.57
CA LYS A 130 10.15 -16.29 10.49
C LYS A 130 9.18 -16.09 9.31
N VAL A 131 9.42 -16.78 8.21
CA VAL A 131 8.48 -16.81 7.08
C VAL A 131 7.17 -17.48 7.52
N LYS A 132 7.25 -18.62 8.24
CA LYS A 132 6.06 -19.29 8.78
C LYS A 132 5.29 -18.40 9.74
N GLU A 133 5.96 -17.74 10.70
CA GLU A 133 5.34 -16.77 11.61
C GLU A 133 4.60 -15.67 10.85
N THR A 134 5.20 -15.15 9.75
CA THR A 134 4.56 -14.14 8.89
C THR A 134 3.27 -14.66 8.24
N ILE A 135 3.28 -15.91 7.77
CA ILE A 135 2.10 -16.55 7.16
C ILE A 135 1.00 -16.76 8.21
N ASP A 136 1.36 -17.24 9.40
CA ASP A 136 0.40 -17.47 10.49
C ASP A 136 -0.22 -16.15 10.96
N GLN A 137 0.59 -15.10 11.14
CA GLN A 137 0.11 -13.75 11.44
C GLN A 137 -0.83 -13.22 10.35
N ALA A 138 -0.48 -13.43 9.09
CA ALA A 138 -1.31 -13.00 7.97
C ALA A 138 -2.65 -13.76 7.96
N ARG A 139 -2.66 -15.06 8.22
CA ARG A 139 -3.88 -15.86 8.30
C ARG A 139 -4.82 -15.33 9.37
N GLU A 140 -4.33 -15.05 10.57
CA GLU A 140 -5.12 -14.47 11.65
C GLU A 140 -5.65 -13.08 11.30
N THR A 141 -4.79 -12.23 10.71
CA THR A 141 -5.12 -10.83 10.38
C THR A 141 -6.15 -10.74 9.26
N LEU A 142 -6.11 -11.66 8.30
CA LEU A 142 -7.00 -11.67 7.13
C LEU A 142 -8.29 -12.47 7.37
N ALA A 143 -8.37 -13.19 8.50
CA ALA A 143 -9.61 -13.83 8.92
C ALA A 143 -10.70 -12.76 9.10
N GLY A 144 -11.90 -13.01 8.58
CA GLY A 144 -13.04 -12.10 8.75
C GLY A 144 -13.20 -11.03 7.65
N GLY A 145 -12.55 -11.19 6.50
CA GLY A 145 -12.82 -10.34 5.32
C GLY A 145 -11.87 -9.15 5.14
N THR A 146 -10.85 -9.01 6.00
CA THR A 146 -9.79 -8.02 5.81
C THR A 146 -8.88 -8.42 4.64
N SER A 147 -8.47 -7.46 3.83
CA SER A 147 -7.56 -7.66 2.72
C SER A 147 -6.12 -7.27 3.10
N MET A 148 -5.16 -7.60 2.22
CA MET A 148 -3.77 -7.20 2.38
C MET A 148 -3.31 -6.41 1.16
N VAL A 149 -2.48 -5.38 1.37
CA VAL A 149 -1.80 -4.65 0.29
C VAL A 149 -0.30 -4.87 0.40
N VAL A 150 0.34 -5.11 -0.73
CA VAL A 150 1.78 -5.28 -0.82
C VAL A 150 2.35 -4.70 -2.10
N PHE A 151 3.57 -4.18 -2.02
CA PHE A 151 4.40 -3.82 -3.17
C PHE A 151 5.39 -4.96 -3.44
N PRO A 152 5.10 -5.88 -4.39
CA PRO A 152 5.92 -7.08 -4.60
C PRO A 152 7.31 -6.76 -5.16
N GLU A 153 7.53 -5.59 -5.72
CA GLU A 153 8.84 -5.08 -6.10
C GLU A 153 9.81 -4.99 -4.90
N GLY A 154 9.26 -4.73 -3.71
CA GLY A 154 10.00 -4.64 -2.45
C GLY A 154 10.80 -3.36 -2.25
N SER A 155 10.80 -2.45 -3.22
CA SER A 155 11.34 -1.09 -3.13
C SER A 155 10.72 -0.21 -4.21
N ARG A 156 10.73 1.10 -4.01
CA ARG A 156 10.37 2.07 -5.06
C ARG A 156 11.36 1.99 -6.22
N THR A 157 10.86 2.18 -7.43
CA THR A 157 11.69 2.34 -8.63
C THR A 157 12.57 3.59 -8.57
N PHE A 158 13.67 3.61 -9.32
CA PHE A 158 14.52 4.78 -9.49
C PHE A 158 14.31 5.50 -10.83
N ASP A 159 13.82 4.80 -11.82
CA ASP A 159 13.69 5.25 -13.22
C ASP A 159 12.24 5.25 -13.74
N GLY A 160 11.26 4.97 -12.87
CA GLY A 160 9.85 4.86 -13.23
C GLY A 160 9.45 3.50 -13.79
N LYS A 161 10.42 2.66 -14.16
CA LYS A 161 10.14 1.32 -14.69
C LYS A 161 9.80 0.34 -13.58
N MET A 162 8.92 -0.59 -13.88
CA MET A 162 8.50 -1.62 -12.95
C MET A 162 9.62 -2.63 -12.70
N ILE A 163 9.87 -2.95 -11.43
CA ILE A 163 10.86 -3.95 -11.01
C ILE A 163 10.18 -5.32 -10.97
N PRO A 164 10.88 -6.42 -11.35
CA PRO A 164 10.32 -7.77 -11.28
C PRO A 164 9.72 -8.10 -9.90
N PHE A 165 8.56 -8.73 -9.90
CA PHE A 165 7.84 -9.07 -8.68
C PHE A 165 8.50 -10.21 -7.91
N LYS A 166 8.65 -10.01 -6.59
CA LYS A 166 9.14 -11.03 -5.65
C LYS A 166 8.02 -11.97 -5.25
N LYS A 167 8.32 -13.24 -5.11
CA LYS A 167 7.34 -14.31 -4.87
C LYS A 167 6.64 -14.26 -3.49
N GLY A 168 7.12 -13.47 -2.52
CA GLY A 168 6.64 -13.52 -1.13
C GLY A 168 5.15 -13.27 -0.93
N ALA A 169 4.58 -12.30 -1.65
CA ALA A 169 3.14 -12.02 -1.59
C ALA A 169 2.30 -13.13 -2.24
N PHE A 170 2.82 -13.72 -3.32
CA PHE A 170 2.15 -14.79 -4.06
C PHE A 170 2.22 -16.12 -3.33
N LEU A 171 3.31 -16.39 -2.61
CA LEU A 171 3.40 -17.53 -1.66
C LEU A 171 2.32 -17.42 -0.59
N LEU A 172 2.11 -16.23 -0.04
CA LEU A 172 1.08 -16.01 0.96
C LEU A 172 -0.33 -16.17 0.38
N ALA A 173 -0.57 -15.61 -0.81
CA ALA A 173 -1.86 -15.77 -1.52
C ALA A 173 -2.16 -17.25 -1.79
N ASP A 174 -1.16 -18.01 -2.24
CA ASP A 174 -1.27 -19.46 -2.50
C ASP A 174 -1.54 -20.24 -1.21
N GLU A 175 -0.80 -19.97 -0.13
CA GLU A 175 -1.00 -20.65 1.16
C GLU A 175 -2.37 -20.38 1.78
N LEU A 176 -2.89 -19.17 1.63
CA LEU A 176 -4.19 -18.76 2.16
C LEU A 176 -5.34 -18.98 1.17
N GLN A 177 -5.04 -19.42 -0.08
CA GLN A 177 -5.99 -19.59 -1.17
C GLN A 177 -6.84 -18.34 -1.41
N LEU A 178 -6.19 -17.15 -1.31
CA LEU A 178 -6.82 -15.86 -1.54
C LEU A 178 -6.61 -15.39 -2.97
N PRO A 179 -7.63 -14.79 -3.61
CA PRO A 179 -7.46 -14.16 -4.91
C PRO A 179 -6.52 -12.95 -4.82
N VAL A 180 -5.69 -12.80 -5.85
CA VAL A 180 -4.79 -11.68 -6.04
C VAL A 180 -5.45 -10.64 -6.92
N VAL A 181 -5.47 -9.37 -6.49
CA VAL A 181 -5.97 -8.26 -7.29
C VAL A 181 -4.80 -7.36 -7.67
N PRO A 182 -4.40 -7.35 -8.95
CA PRO A 182 -3.40 -6.41 -9.44
C PRO A 182 -3.95 -4.98 -9.40
N ILE A 183 -3.09 -4.03 -9.03
CA ILE A 183 -3.39 -2.59 -9.02
C ILE A 183 -2.27 -1.87 -9.75
N THR A 184 -2.62 -1.10 -10.76
CA THR A 184 -1.67 -0.18 -11.39
C THR A 184 -1.81 1.20 -10.78
N ILE A 185 -0.67 1.75 -10.34
CA ILE A 185 -0.54 3.10 -9.82
C ILE A 185 0.24 3.93 -10.82
N ASN A 186 -0.35 5.04 -11.29
CA ASN A 186 0.27 6.00 -12.18
C ASN A 186 0.34 7.39 -11.53
N GLY A 187 1.41 8.12 -11.83
CA GLY A 187 1.63 9.49 -11.41
C GLY A 187 2.57 9.71 -10.22
N PRO A 188 2.63 8.87 -9.17
CA PRO A 188 3.49 9.14 -8.01
C PRO A 188 4.97 9.28 -8.31
N PHE A 189 5.48 8.61 -9.34
CA PHE A 189 6.86 8.82 -9.82
C PHE A 189 7.06 10.24 -10.35
N LYS A 190 6.10 10.76 -11.10
CA LYS A 190 6.14 12.14 -11.65
C LYS A 190 5.94 13.18 -10.53
N VAL A 191 5.18 12.85 -9.48
CA VAL A 191 4.99 13.71 -8.29
C VAL A 191 6.24 13.77 -7.44
N MET A 192 6.75 12.63 -6.98
CA MET A 192 7.89 12.56 -6.06
C MET A 192 8.67 11.26 -6.30
N PRO A 193 9.57 11.25 -7.31
CA PRO A 193 10.42 10.11 -7.59
C PRO A 193 11.35 9.79 -6.41
N ARG A 194 11.88 8.58 -6.39
CA ARG A 194 12.92 8.21 -5.44
C ARG A 194 14.25 8.79 -5.89
N THR A 195 14.76 9.79 -5.15
CA THR A 195 16.08 10.39 -5.37
C THR A 195 16.93 10.26 -4.12
N LYS A 196 18.23 10.59 -4.22
CA LYS A 196 19.13 10.68 -3.05
C LYS A 196 18.89 11.98 -2.29
N ASP A 197 18.62 13.07 -3.03
CA ASP A 197 18.46 14.40 -2.48
C ASP A 197 16.98 14.71 -2.21
N TRP A 198 16.75 15.58 -1.22
CA TRP A 198 15.42 16.08 -0.93
C TRP A 198 14.94 17.03 -2.04
N HIS A 199 13.66 16.93 -2.42
CA HIS A 199 13.04 17.80 -3.43
C HIS A 199 11.56 18.00 -3.13
N PHE A 200 11.02 19.10 -3.65
CA PHE A 200 9.59 19.38 -3.61
C PHE A 200 8.82 18.43 -4.55
N ALA A 201 7.56 18.17 -4.19
CA ALA A 201 6.67 17.43 -5.05
C ALA A 201 6.31 18.26 -6.30
N ASN A 202 6.23 17.60 -7.45
CA ASN A 202 5.66 18.20 -8.65
C ASN A 202 4.14 17.96 -8.65
N TRP A 203 3.39 18.91 -9.17
CA TRP A 203 1.95 18.70 -9.36
C TRP A 203 1.72 17.77 -10.56
N HIS A 204 1.03 16.66 -10.34
CA HIS A 204 0.67 15.70 -11.38
C HIS A 204 -0.58 14.91 -10.94
N PRO A 205 -1.52 14.58 -11.86
CA PRO A 205 -2.64 13.69 -11.57
C PRO A 205 -2.16 12.30 -11.14
N LEU A 206 -2.95 11.67 -10.26
CA LEU A 206 -2.74 10.32 -9.78
C LEU A 206 -3.87 9.42 -10.27
N ARG A 207 -3.53 8.22 -10.74
CA ARG A 207 -4.52 7.23 -11.16
C ARG A 207 -4.26 5.89 -10.49
N VAL A 208 -5.34 5.25 -10.06
CA VAL A 208 -5.36 3.87 -9.55
C VAL A 208 -6.27 3.05 -10.44
N THR A 209 -5.75 2.01 -11.07
CA THR A 209 -6.53 1.04 -11.84
C THR A 209 -6.55 -0.29 -11.11
N ILE A 210 -7.72 -0.73 -10.69
CA ILE A 210 -7.95 -2.00 -10.00
C ILE A 210 -8.35 -3.03 -11.07
N HIS A 211 -7.49 -4.01 -11.31
CA HIS A 211 -7.73 -5.06 -12.31
C HIS A 211 -8.66 -6.15 -11.80
N GLN A 212 -9.06 -7.05 -12.69
CA GLN A 212 -9.83 -8.24 -12.34
C GLN A 212 -9.05 -9.14 -11.37
N PRO A 213 -9.73 -9.75 -10.38
CA PRO A 213 -9.10 -10.70 -9.48
C PRO A 213 -8.57 -11.93 -10.22
N ILE A 214 -7.38 -12.36 -9.87
CA ILE A 214 -6.78 -13.61 -10.32
C ILE A 214 -7.00 -14.63 -9.20
N TYR A 215 -7.84 -15.61 -9.45
CA TYR A 215 -8.15 -16.66 -8.49
C TYR A 215 -7.12 -17.78 -8.55
N PRO A 216 -6.72 -18.37 -7.39
CA PRO A 216 -5.89 -19.56 -7.39
C PRO A 216 -6.67 -20.71 -8.05
N VAL A 217 -6.02 -21.37 -9.02
CA VAL A 217 -6.61 -22.53 -9.72
C VAL A 217 -6.16 -23.83 -9.07
N ASP A 218 -4.97 -23.80 -8.46
CA ASP A 218 -4.31 -24.93 -7.81
C ASP A 218 -3.47 -24.41 -6.63
N LYS A 219 -2.79 -25.29 -5.91
CA LYS A 219 -1.86 -24.92 -4.85
C LYS A 219 -0.44 -25.38 -5.19
N GLY A 220 0.53 -24.51 -4.92
CA GLY A 220 1.94 -24.83 -5.03
C GLY A 220 2.71 -24.05 -6.10
N PRO A 221 3.93 -24.50 -6.46
CA PRO A 221 4.88 -23.69 -7.24
C PRO A 221 4.37 -23.26 -8.61
N ARG A 222 3.58 -24.08 -9.30
CA ARG A 222 3.00 -23.76 -10.62
C ARG A 222 2.03 -22.61 -10.50
N ASN A 223 1.12 -22.66 -9.53
CA ASN A 223 0.15 -21.60 -9.28
C ASN A 223 0.86 -20.27 -8.95
N ILE A 224 1.85 -20.31 -8.04
CA ILE A 224 2.63 -19.13 -7.66
C ILE A 224 3.30 -18.46 -8.86
N ILE A 225 3.88 -19.24 -9.79
CA ILE A 225 4.51 -18.70 -11.00
C ILE A 225 3.45 -18.05 -11.90
N THR A 226 2.32 -18.72 -12.08
CA THR A 226 1.23 -18.28 -12.95
C THR A 226 0.63 -16.96 -12.44
N ILE A 227 0.22 -16.92 -11.17
CA ILE A 227 -0.39 -15.71 -10.60
C ILE A 227 0.61 -14.55 -10.52
N THR A 228 1.91 -14.82 -10.30
CA THR A 228 2.96 -13.77 -10.31
C THR A 228 3.06 -13.15 -11.68
N ARG A 229 3.13 -13.97 -12.75
CA ARG A 229 3.25 -13.51 -14.13
C ARG A 229 2.00 -12.74 -14.56
N GLN A 230 0.81 -13.32 -14.38
CA GLN A 230 -0.45 -12.68 -14.74
C GLN A 230 -0.63 -11.33 -14.02
N SER A 231 -0.24 -11.27 -12.74
CA SER A 231 -0.28 -10.03 -11.96
C SER A 231 0.68 -8.98 -12.51
N PHE A 232 1.90 -9.39 -12.88
CA PHE A 232 2.89 -8.48 -13.48
C PHE A 232 2.39 -7.92 -14.81
N ASP A 233 1.91 -8.81 -15.69
CA ASP A 233 1.39 -8.45 -17.03
C ASP A 233 0.18 -7.51 -16.90
N SER A 234 -0.73 -7.77 -15.94
CA SER A 234 -1.89 -6.90 -15.67
C SER A 234 -1.48 -5.51 -15.22
N VAL A 235 -0.54 -5.42 -14.26
CA VAL A 235 -0.05 -4.11 -13.79
C VAL A 235 0.65 -3.36 -14.91
N GLN A 236 1.48 -4.03 -15.69
CA GLN A 236 2.22 -3.43 -16.79
C GLN A 236 1.29 -2.92 -17.91
N SER A 237 0.19 -3.61 -18.17
CA SER A 237 -0.74 -3.26 -19.26
C SER A 237 -1.41 -1.88 -19.10
N ALA A 238 -1.51 -1.35 -17.88
CA ALA A 238 -2.10 -0.05 -17.59
C ALA A 238 -1.07 0.97 -17.08
N LEU A 239 0.22 0.63 -17.09
CA LEU A 239 1.29 1.54 -16.66
C LEU A 239 1.52 2.62 -17.75
N GLU A 240 1.46 3.88 -17.34
CA GLU A 240 1.76 5.04 -18.19
C GLU A 240 3.27 5.32 -18.18
N GLU A 241 3.86 5.55 -19.36
CA GLU A 241 5.27 5.92 -19.55
C GLU A 241 5.57 7.37 -19.10
#